data_af9c0631a5e6666fc9ac7cb6ce79938b
#
_entry.id   af9c0631a5e6666fc9ac7cb6ce79938b
#
_cell.length_a   1.000
_cell.length_b   1.000
_cell.length_c   1.000
_cell.angle_alpha   90.00
_cell.angle_beta   90.00
_cell.angle_gamma   90.00
#
_symmetry.space_group_name_H-M   'P 1'
#
loop_
_entity.id
_entity.type
_entity.pdbx_description
1 polymer ?
#
loop_
_entity_poly.entity_id
_entity_poly.type
_entity_poly.pdbx_seq_one_letter_code
_entity_poly.pdbx_strand_id
1 'polypeptide(L)'
;MSWLKKLTAGLKKSSDKVSSSLSGISRLFGKGRIDAASIEEIEEALILADLGVSVASEIAEGLRARNWQGEVTPDVLREALAEQLTDILLPVEKPLTFKQAEGENDLHVILLVGVNGSGKTTTAGKLAARFQAQGRHVVMAAADTFRAAAIEQLSGWGARTETKVISGERGGDAAALAFRAIDEARADKADVLIIDTAGRLQNRAELMEELAKIIRVIKKQIPEAPQDSLIVLDGTVGQNAIAQIDRKSVV
;
A
#
# COMPACT_ATOMS: atom_id res chain seq x y z
N MET A 1 -25.48 -1.26 3.09
CA MET A 1 -24.76 -0.57 2.00
C MET A 1 -23.52 -1.38 1.67
N SER A 2 -23.40 -1.83 0.41
CA SER A 2 -22.36 -2.77 -0.06
C SER A 2 -20.95 -2.24 0.22
N TRP A 3 -20.08 -3.11 0.75
CA TRP A 3 -18.64 -2.96 0.94
C TRP A 3 -17.92 -2.42 -0.30
N LEU A 4 -18.28 -2.86 -1.49
CA LEU A 4 -17.81 -2.33 -2.77
C LEU A 4 -18.02 -0.81 -2.93
N LYS A 5 -19.13 -0.25 -2.44
CA LYS A 5 -19.39 1.21 -2.49
C LYS A 5 -18.44 2.02 -1.58
N LYS A 6 -17.97 1.46 -0.46
CA LYS A 6 -16.98 2.12 0.41
C LYS A 6 -15.55 2.03 -0.15
N LEU A 7 -15.22 0.94 -0.84
CA LEU A 7 -13.96 0.77 -1.56
C LEU A 7 -13.84 1.77 -2.72
N THR A 8 -14.89 1.87 -3.54
CA THR A 8 -14.93 2.83 -4.64
C THR A 8 -14.93 4.28 -4.14
N ALA A 9 -15.51 4.58 -2.97
CA ALA A 9 -15.49 5.93 -2.40
C ALA A 9 -14.07 6.34 -1.90
N GLY A 10 -13.27 5.40 -1.40
CA GLY A 10 -11.86 5.67 -1.01
C GLY A 10 -10.97 5.91 -2.23
N LEU A 11 -11.10 5.07 -3.26
CA LEU A 11 -10.39 5.24 -4.53
C LEU A 11 -10.86 6.50 -5.27
N LYS A 12 -12.13 6.88 -5.12
CA LYS A 12 -12.68 8.08 -5.73
C LYS A 12 -12.05 9.37 -5.20
N LYS A 13 -11.71 9.44 -3.90
CA LYS A 13 -11.02 10.62 -3.33
C LYS A 13 -9.62 10.83 -3.90
N SER A 14 -8.85 9.77 -4.12
CA SER A 14 -7.53 9.85 -4.78
C SER A 14 -7.68 10.15 -6.27
N SER A 15 -8.64 9.50 -6.95
CA SER A 15 -9.02 9.77 -8.33
C SER A 15 -9.54 11.20 -8.52
N ASP A 16 -10.34 11.73 -7.59
CA ASP A 16 -10.89 13.09 -7.67
C ASP A 16 -9.81 14.16 -7.49
N LYS A 17 -8.75 13.89 -6.71
CA LYS A 17 -7.60 14.81 -6.56
C LYS A 17 -6.76 14.87 -7.83
N VAL A 18 -6.44 13.73 -8.41
CA VAL A 18 -5.78 13.64 -9.72
C VAL A 18 -6.70 14.21 -10.81
N SER A 19 -7.99 13.88 -10.79
CA SER A 19 -8.98 14.36 -11.74
C SER A 19 -9.25 15.86 -11.62
N SER A 20 -9.16 16.47 -10.42
CA SER A 20 -9.31 17.92 -10.25
C SER A 20 -8.06 18.69 -10.73
N SER A 21 -6.88 18.13 -10.59
CA SER A 21 -5.66 18.66 -11.21
C SER A 21 -5.73 18.53 -12.73
N LEU A 22 -6.23 17.38 -13.24
CA LEU A 22 -6.47 17.16 -14.67
C LEU A 22 -7.66 17.97 -15.23
N SER A 23 -8.66 18.36 -14.42
CA SER A 23 -9.75 19.24 -14.86
C SER A 23 -9.31 20.69 -15.10
N GLY A 24 -8.20 21.12 -14.48
CA GLY A 24 -7.45 22.32 -14.88
C GLY A 24 -6.93 22.19 -16.31
N ILE A 25 -6.35 21.04 -16.63
CA ILE A 25 -5.82 20.69 -17.96
C ILE A 25 -6.94 20.66 -19.01
N SER A 26 -8.15 20.17 -18.70
CA SER A 26 -9.26 20.12 -19.66
C SER A 26 -9.74 21.51 -20.15
N ARG A 27 -9.46 22.58 -19.42
CA ARG A 27 -9.75 23.97 -19.87
C ARG A 27 -8.75 24.49 -20.90
N LEU A 28 -7.57 23.88 -21.02
CA LEU A 28 -6.51 24.28 -21.93
C LEU A 28 -6.81 23.82 -23.37
N PHE A 29 -7.74 22.85 -23.55
CA PHE A 29 -7.98 22.18 -24.82
C PHE A 29 -9.12 22.77 -25.68
N GLY A 30 -9.43 24.05 -25.53
CA GLY A 30 -10.37 24.74 -26.45
C GLY A 30 -9.92 24.80 -27.92
N LYS A 31 -8.71 24.33 -28.26
CA LYS A 31 -8.09 24.45 -29.59
C LYS A 31 -7.99 23.15 -30.41
N GLY A 32 -8.38 22.00 -29.85
CA GLY A 32 -8.43 20.72 -30.60
C GLY A 32 -7.08 20.15 -31.06
N ARG A 33 -5.96 20.80 -30.74
CA ARG A 33 -4.59 20.36 -31.09
C ARG A 33 -3.68 20.50 -29.89
N ILE A 34 -2.80 19.51 -29.69
CA ILE A 34 -1.70 19.58 -28.72
C ILE A 34 -0.49 20.20 -29.43
N ASP A 35 -0.03 21.32 -28.91
CA ASP A 35 1.22 21.97 -29.29
C ASP A 35 2.25 21.87 -28.15
N ALA A 36 3.46 22.38 -28.38
CA ALA A 36 4.54 22.32 -27.41
C ALA A 36 4.15 23.06 -26.10
N ALA A 37 3.43 24.18 -26.20
CA ALA A 37 2.98 24.95 -25.04
C ALA A 37 1.98 24.15 -24.20
N SER A 38 1.03 23.45 -24.85
CA SER A 38 0.07 22.56 -24.16
C SER A 38 0.77 21.45 -23.40
N ILE A 39 1.86 20.89 -23.93
CA ILE A 39 2.63 19.83 -23.25
C ILE A 39 3.39 20.38 -22.05
N GLU A 40 3.97 21.59 -22.15
CA GLU A 40 4.62 22.25 -21.02
C GLU A 40 3.62 22.53 -19.89
N GLU A 41 2.41 23.00 -20.21
CA GLU A 41 1.35 23.20 -19.23
C GLU A 41 0.90 21.89 -18.56
N ILE A 42 0.88 20.78 -19.32
CA ILE A 42 0.60 19.43 -18.75
C ILE A 42 1.73 19.01 -17.79
N GLU A 43 2.99 19.19 -18.21
CA GLU A 43 4.16 18.87 -17.36
C GLU A 43 4.13 19.66 -16.05
N GLU A 44 3.86 20.96 -16.12
CA GLU A 44 3.71 21.80 -14.92
C GLU A 44 2.57 21.33 -14.02
N ALA A 45 1.43 20.98 -14.61
CA ALA A 45 0.29 20.47 -13.85
C ALA A 45 0.59 19.10 -13.17
N LEU A 46 1.37 18.24 -13.81
CA LEU A 46 1.81 16.96 -13.22
C LEU A 46 2.79 17.20 -12.06
N ILE A 47 3.70 18.15 -12.18
CA ILE A 47 4.61 18.58 -11.09
C ILE A 47 3.81 19.15 -9.92
N LEU A 48 2.83 20.03 -10.19
CA LEU A 48 1.93 20.59 -9.16
C LEU A 48 1.05 19.51 -8.49
N ALA A 49 0.75 18.43 -9.21
CA ALA A 49 0.08 17.25 -8.65
C ALA A 49 1.01 16.33 -7.80
N ASP A 50 2.28 16.76 -7.60
CA ASP A 50 3.29 16.09 -6.78
C ASP A 50 3.76 14.72 -7.33
N LEU A 51 3.73 14.55 -8.69
CA LEU A 51 4.29 13.35 -9.34
C LEU A 51 5.83 13.32 -9.33
N GLY A 52 6.46 14.48 -9.14
CA GLY A 52 7.89 14.64 -9.26
C GLY A 52 8.34 15.03 -10.68
N VAL A 53 9.42 15.82 -10.74
CA VAL A 53 9.91 16.39 -12.01
C VAL A 53 10.28 15.29 -13.00
N SER A 54 11.01 14.26 -12.58
CA SER A 54 11.48 13.18 -13.48
C SER A 54 10.31 12.46 -14.17
N VAL A 55 9.29 12.07 -13.41
CA VAL A 55 8.10 11.36 -13.96
C VAL A 55 7.27 12.29 -14.82
N ALA A 56 7.10 13.55 -14.41
CA ALA A 56 6.35 14.53 -15.19
C ALA A 56 7.01 14.79 -16.54
N SER A 57 8.34 14.95 -16.57
CA SER A 57 9.10 15.14 -17.82
C SER A 57 9.06 13.90 -18.72
N GLU A 58 9.17 12.70 -18.16
CA GLU A 58 9.05 11.45 -18.92
C GLU A 58 7.67 11.32 -19.59
N ILE A 59 6.59 11.65 -18.87
CA ILE A 59 5.23 11.67 -19.42
C ILE A 59 5.11 12.74 -20.52
N ALA A 60 5.64 13.93 -20.29
CA ALA A 60 5.62 15.03 -21.27
C ALA A 60 6.36 14.67 -22.56
N GLU A 61 7.52 13.99 -22.46
CA GLU A 61 8.27 13.50 -23.61
C GLU A 61 7.49 12.42 -24.38
N GLY A 62 6.84 11.48 -23.66
CA GLY A 62 5.97 10.49 -24.28
C GLY A 62 4.79 11.09 -25.03
N LEU A 63 4.16 12.14 -24.47
CA LEU A 63 3.10 12.88 -25.12
C LEU A 63 3.61 13.66 -26.36
N ARG A 64 4.84 14.20 -26.30
CA ARG A 64 5.49 14.91 -27.41
C ARG A 64 5.82 14.00 -28.58
N ALA A 65 6.25 12.77 -28.27
CA ALA A 65 6.58 11.75 -29.27
C ALA A 65 5.34 11.14 -29.92
N ARG A 66 4.16 11.26 -29.32
CA ARG A 66 2.92 10.65 -29.79
C ARG A 66 2.44 11.32 -31.09
N ASN A 67 2.09 10.49 -32.07
CA ASN A 67 1.45 10.97 -33.29
C ASN A 67 -0.06 11.18 -33.05
N TRP A 68 -0.45 12.43 -32.83
CA TRP A 68 -1.84 12.81 -32.60
C TRP A 68 -2.62 12.84 -33.90
N GLN A 69 -3.60 11.97 -34.06
CA GLN A 69 -4.48 11.93 -35.23
C GLN A 69 -5.84 12.56 -34.87
N GLY A 70 -6.25 13.56 -35.64
CA GLY A 70 -7.54 14.22 -35.45
C GLY A 70 -7.57 15.24 -34.29
N GLU A 71 -8.78 15.51 -33.80
CA GLU A 71 -9.02 16.42 -32.69
C GLU A 71 -8.68 15.74 -31.36
N VAL A 72 -7.86 16.41 -30.55
CA VAL A 72 -7.51 15.91 -29.22
C VAL A 72 -8.54 16.42 -28.21
N THR A 73 -9.45 15.57 -27.86
CA THR A 73 -10.44 15.82 -26.79
C THR A 73 -9.83 15.54 -25.40
N PRO A 74 -10.43 16.06 -24.31
CA PRO A 74 -9.99 15.76 -22.95
C PRO A 74 -9.96 14.24 -22.64
N ASP A 75 -10.83 13.44 -23.26
CA ASP A 75 -10.87 11.99 -23.08
C ASP A 75 -9.69 11.31 -23.78
N VAL A 76 -9.36 11.72 -25.00
CA VAL A 76 -8.18 11.22 -25.74
C VAL A 76 -6.88 11.53 -24.97
N LEU A 77 -6.78 12.72 -24.37
CA LEU A 77 -5.62 13.03 -23.53
C LEU A 77 -5.58 12.18 -22.25
N ARG A 78 -6.74 11.98 -21.61
CA ARG A 78 -6.82 11.14 -20.40
C ARG A 78 -6.38 9.71 -20.68
N GLU A 79 -6.79 9.14 -21.82
CA GLU A 79 -6.35 7.82 -22.26
C GLU A 79 -4.84 7.79 -22.49
N ALA A 80 -4.28 8.79 -23.19
CA ALA A 80 -2.85 8.87 -23.43
C ALA A 80 -2.04 8.99 -22.13
N LEU A 81 -2.50 9.79 -21.16
CA LEU A 81 -1.88 9.87 -19.84
C LEU A 81 -1.99 8.55 -19.07
N ALA A 82 -3.13 7.87 -19.15
CA ALA A 82 -3.32 6.58 -18.51
C ALA A 82 -2.39 5.50 -19.12
N GLU A 83 -2.17 5.51 -20.43
CA GLU A 83 -1.21 4.63 -21.12
C GLU A 83 0.21 4.90 -20.58
N GLN A 84 0.68 6.15 -20.58
CA GLN A 84 2.02 6.51 -20.07
C GLN A 84 2.22 6.09 -18.61
N LEU A 85 1.24 6.33 -17.75
CA LEU A 85 1.30 5.90 -16.35
C LEU A 85 1.30 4.37 -16.23
N THR A 86 0.56 3.68 -17.08
CA THR A 86 0.53 2.22 -17.11
C THR A 86 1.89 1.66 -17.52
N ASP A 87 2.53 2.23 -18.54
CA ASP A 87 3.85 1.82 -19.00
C ASP A 87 4.93 1.98 -17.90
N ILE A 88 4.82 3.02 -17.06
CA ILE A 88 5.70 3.22 -15.92
C ILE A 88 5.43 2.21 -14.79
N LEU A 89 4.15 1.90 -14.53
CA LEU A 89 3.76 1.07 -13.37
C LEU A 89 3.82 -0.43 -13.65
N LEU A 90 3.50 -0.86 -14.87
CA LEU A 90 3.42 -2.28 -15.24
C LEU A 90 4.71 -3.08 -14.98
N PRO A 91 5.93 -2.55 -15.26
CA PRO A 91 7.17 -3.27 -14.99
C PRO A 91 7.45 -3.51 -13.50
N VAL A 92 6.87 -2.69 -12.61
CA VAL A 92 7.05 -2.77 -11.16
C VAL A 92 5.88 -3.46 -10.46
N GLU A 93 4.79 -3.70 -11.16
CA GLU A 93 3.66 -4.48 -10.65
C GLU A 93 4.08 -5.93 -10.41
N LYS A 94 4.02 -6.36 -9.17
CA LYS A 94 4.31 -7.75 -8.78
C LYS A 94 3.16 -8.29 -7.95
N PRO A 95 2.60 -9.44 -8.33
CA PRO A 95 1.59 -10.09 -7.50
C PRO A 95 2.24 -10.57 -6.19
N LEU A 96 1.53 -10.40 -5.08
CA LEU A 96 1.88 -11.04 -3.83
C LEU A 96 1.59 -12.54 -3.98
N THR A 97 2.65 -13.32 -4.15
CA THR A 97 2.57 -14.77 -4.36
C THR A 97 3.10 -15.51 -3.14
N PHE A 98 2.39 -16.55 -2.72
CA PHE A 98 2.89 -17.47 -1.72
C PHE A 98 3.77 -18.52 -2.40
N LYS A 99 4.98 -18.70 -1.91
CA LYS A 99 5.70 -19.93 -2.19
C LYS A 99 4.97 -21.02 -1.43
N GLN A 100 4.45 -22.00 -2.14
CA GLN A 100 4.00 -23.23 -1.51
C GLN A 100 5.26 -23.91 -1.02
N ALA A 101 5.55 -23.85 0.28
CA ALA A 101 6.65 -24.59 0.82
C ALA A 101 6.28 -26.06 0.94
N GLU A 102 7.27 -26.92 0.83
CA GLU A 102 7.13 -28.35 0.86
C GLU A 102 7.33 -28.85 2.31
N GLY A 103 6.33 -28.63 3.21
CA GLY A 103 6.47 -29.10 4.59
C GLY A 103 5.29 -28.83 5.52
N GLU A 104 5.16 -29.59 6.58
CA GLU A 104 4.05 -29.55 7.55
C GLU A 104 3.97 -28.26 8.41
N ASN A 105 4.88 -27.29 8.25
CA ASN A 105 5.00 -26.09 9.12
C ASN A 105 5.16 -24.79 8.36
N ASP A 106 4.42 -24.61 7.29
CA ASP A 106 4.70 -23.56 6.30
C ASP A 106 3.88 -22.30 6.50
N LEU A 107 4.10 -21.66 7.63
CA LEU A 107 3.48 -20.39 7.95
C LEU A 107 4.14 -19.25 7.16
N HIS A 108 3.42 -18.63 6.23
CA HIS A 108 3.84 -17.44 5.52
C HIS A 108 3.56 -16.18 6.36
N VAL A 109 4.60 -15.51 6.78
CA VAL A 109 4.51 -14.29 7.62
C VAL A 109 4.62 -13.05 6.79
N ILE A 110 3.60 -12.20 6.86
CA ILE A 110 3.55 -10.88 6.22
C ILE A 110 3.63 -9.82 7.30
N LEU A 111 4.64 -8.95 7.22
CA LEU A 111 4.82 -7.81 8.11
C LEU A 111 4.32 -6.53 7.41
N LEU A 112 3.33 -5.85 7.98
CA LEU A 112 2.85 -4.58 7.48
C LEU A 112 3.54 -3.43 8.17
N VAL A 113 4.19 -2.55 7.42
CA VAL A 113 4.86 -1.35 7.89
C VAL A 113 4.31 -0.11 7.20
N GLY A 114 4.42 1.05 7.82
CA GLY A 114 3.90 2.31 7.26
C GLY A 114 3.66 3.34 8.35
N VAL A 115 3.38 4.57 7.96
CA VAL A 115 3.06 5.65 8.90
C VAL A 115 1.64 5.51 9.44
N ASN A 116 1.34 6.21 10.55
CA ASN A 116 -0.04 6.27 11.05
C ASN A 116 -0.96 6.90 9.99
N GLY A 117 -2.12 6.30 9.79
CA GLY A 117 -3.10 6.76 8.79
C GLY A 117 -2.87 6.26 7.37
N SER A 118 -1.73 5.60 7.04
CA SER A 118 -1.48 5.06 5.69
C SER A 118 -2.40 3.91 5.28
N GLY A 119 -3.15 3.32 6.24
CA GLY A 119 -4.10 2.24 5.95
C GLY A 119 -3.59 0.84 6.25
N LYS A 120 -2.54 0.64 7.06
CA LYS A 120 -1.99 -0.68 7.43
C LYS A 120 -3.08 -1.65 7.94
N THR A 121 -3.80 -1.27 8.99
CA THR A 121 -4.88 -2.09 9.58
C THR A 121 -5.98 -2.41 8.57
N THR A 122 -6.31 -1.45 7.70
CA THR A 122 -7.28 -1.68 6.61
C THR A 122 -6.72 -2.65 5.56
N THR A 123 -5.45 -2.55 5.24
CA THR A 123 -4.75 -3.45 4.31
C THR A 123 -4.67 -4.85 4.89
N ALA A 124 -4.36 -5.01 6.19
CA ALA A 124 -4.39 -6.30 6.88
C ALA A 124 -5.73 -7.00 6.70
N GLY A 125 -6.84 -6.31 7.00
CA GLY A 125 -8.18 -6.87 6.85
C GLY A 125 -8.55 -7.22 5.41
N LYS A 126 -8.12 -6.41 4.43
CA LYS A 126 -8.36 -6.70 3.00
C LYS A 126 -7.54 -7.89 2.51
N LEU A 127 -6.28 -8.00 2.93
CA LEU A 127 -5.43 -9.14 2.60
C LEU A 127 -5.99 -10.41 3.23
N ALA A 128 -6.42 -10.37 4.49
CA ALA A 128 -7.05 -11.51 5.14
C ALA A 128 -8.27 -12.01 4.36
N ALA A 129 -9.18 -11.10 3.99
CA ALA A 129 -10.36 -11.44 3.17
C ALA A 129 -9.98 -12.03 1.81
N ARG A 130 -8.95 -11.48 1.15
CA ARG A 130 -8.47 -11.96 -0.15
C ARG A 130 -7.90 -13.37 -0.05
N PHE A 131 -7.08 -13.64 0.96
CA PHE A 131 -6.45 -14.95 1.13
C PHE A 131 -7.45 -16.02 1.53
N GLN A 132 -8.42 -15.69 2.40
CA GLN A 132 -9.51 -16.59 2.72
C GLN A 132 -10.37 -16.93 1.49
N ALA A 133 -10.64 -15.95 0.61
CA ALA A 133 -11.33 -16.21 -0.65
C ALA A 133 -10.52 -17.16 -1.59
N GLN A 134 -9.21 -17.28 -1.36
CA GLN A 134 -8.33 -18.25 -2.03
C GLN A 134 -8.21 -19.57 -1.28
N GLY A 135 -9.03 -19.80 -0.24
CA GLY A 135 -9.03 -21.02 0.58
C GLY A 135 -7.90 -21.11 1.61
N ARG A 136 -7.22 -20.00 1.93
CA ARG A 136 -6.14 -19.98 2.91
C ARG A 136 -6.67 -19.75 4.32
N HIS A 137 -6.10 -20.45 5.28
CA HIS A 137 -6.34 -20.19 6.69
C HIS A 137 -5.44 -19.03 7.16
N VAL A 138 -6.04 -17.93 7.57
CA VAL A 138 -5.36 -16.68 7.90
C VAL A 138 -5.50 -16.37 9.39
N VAL A 139 -4.42 -15.89 10.00
CA VAL A 139 -4.39 -15.30 11.35
C VAL A 139 -3.83 -13.89 11.25
N MET A 140 -4.34 -12.96 12.04
CA MET A 140 -3.84 -11.60 12.16
C MET A 140 -3.27 -11.34 13.56
N ALA A 141 -2.22 -10.51 13.66
CA ALA A 141 -1.63 -10.07 14.92
C ALA A 141 -1.66 -8.54 15.03
N ALA A 142 -2.22 -8.02 16.13
CA ALA A 142 -2.35 -6.58 16.41
C ALA A 142 -1.11 -6.05 17.13
N ALA A 143 0.01 -5.90 16.40
CA ALA A 143 1.28 -5.45 16.96
C ALA A 143 1.41 -3.92 17.10
N ASP A 144 0.39 -3.12 16.75
CA ASP A 144 0.25 -1.71 17.17
C ASP A 144 -0.33 -1.66 18.60
N THR A 145 0.45 -2.13 19.57
CA THR A 145 -0.01 -2.34 20.96
C THR A 145 -0.33 -1.04 21.70
N PHE A 146 0.21 0.07 21.27
CA PHE A 146 0.00 1.37 21.95
C PHE A 146 -1.34 2.02 21.62
N ARG A 147 -1.95 1.67 20.49
CA ARG A 147 -3.20 2.28 20.02
C ARG A 147 -4.37 1.33 20.23
N ALA A 148 -5.13 1.56 21.31
CA ALA A 148 -6.33 0.77 21.59
C ALA A 148 -7.29 0.72 20.38
N ALA A 149 -7.50 1.86 19.71
CA ALA A 149 -8.34 1.94 18.52
C ALA A 149 -7.81 1.11 17.33
N ALA A 150 -6.49 0.89 17.22
CA ALA A 150 -5.93 0.04 16.17
C ALA A 150 -6.22 -1.43 16.45
N ILE A 151 -6.08 -1.86 17.72
CA ILE A 151 -6.43 -3.21 18.17
C ILE A 151 -7.92 -3.48 17.92
N GLU A 152 -8.80 -2.56 18.35
CA GLU A 152 -10.24 -2.66 18.13
C GLU A 152 -10.59 -2.70 16.63
N GLN A 153 -9.93 -1.86 15.82
CA GLN A 153 -10.13 -1.83 14.38
C GLN A 153 -9.73 -3.16 13.72
N LEU A 154 -8.57 -3.73 14.09
CA LEU A 154 -8.15 -5.03 13.56
C LEU A 154 -9.09 -6.15 14.02
N SER A 155 -9.52 -6.14 15.28
CA SER A 155 -10.54 -7.09 15.80
C SER A 155 -11.86 -6.96 15.03
N GLY A 156 -12.28 -5.74 14.70
CA GLY A 156 -13.45 -5.50 13.86
C GLY A 156 -13.29 -6.01 12.41
N TRP A 157 -12.06 -6.01 11.88
CA TRP A 157 -11.76 -6.69 10.61
C TRP A 157 -11.82 -8.21 10.78
N GLY A 158 -11.22 -8.76 11.85
CA GLY A 158 -11.29 -10.19 12.16
C GLY A 158 -12.71 -10.72 12.23
N ALA A 159 -13.60 -10.01 12.95
CA ALA A 159 -15.01 -10.37 13.03
C ALA A 159 -15.73 -10.36 11.68
N ARG A 160 -15.37 -9.43 10.78
CA ARG A 160 -15.98 -9.30 9.44
C ARG A 160 -15.48 -10.33 8.44
N THR A 161 -14.25 -10.77 8.61
CA THR A 161 -13.58 -11.72 7.72
C THR A 161 -13.50 -13.12 8.34
N GLU A 162 -14.11 -13.34 9.50
CA GLU A 162 -14.02 -14.59 10.24
C GLU A 162 -12.57 -15.06 10.49
N THR A 163 -11.65 -14.06 10.66
CA THR A 163 -10.23 -14.29 10.87
C THR A 163 -9.88 -14.14 12.34
N LYS A 164 -9.15 -15.10 12.91
CA LYS A 164 -8.62 -15.00 14.28
C LYS A 164 -7.67 -13.80 14.37
N VAL A 165 -7.83 -12.98 15.41
CA VAL A 165 -6.95 -11.86 15.73
C VAL A 165 -6.27 -12.12 17.07
N ILE A 166 -4.95 -12.15 17.04
CA ILE A 166 -4.11 -12.29 18.23
C ILE A 166 -3.75 -10.87 18.68
N SER A 167 -4.10 -10.52 19.91
CA SER A 167 -3.81 -9.23 20.51
C SER A 167 -3.11 -9.38 21.85
N GLY A 168 -2.39 -8.36 22.27
CA GLY A 168 -1.74 -8.29 23.58
C GLY A 168 -2.37 -7.23 24.47
N GLU A 169 -1.80 -7.06 25.65
CA GLU A 169 -2.12 -5.93 26.53
C GLU A 169 -1.75 -4.60 25.88
N ARG A 170 -2.50 -3.57 26.18
CA ARG A 170 -2.21 -2.23 25.70
C ARG A 170 -0.85 -1.76 26.22
N GLY A 171 0.01 -1.28 25.30
CA GLY A 171 1.38 -0.87 25.60
C GLY A 171 2.35 -2.03 25.85
N GLY A 172 1.90 -3.27 25.62
CA GLY A 172 2.75 -4.46 25.71
C GLY A 172 3.83 -4.50 24.62
N ASP A 173 4.78 -5.42 24.79
CA ASP A 173 5.90 -5.62 23.85
C ASP A 173 5.39 -6.23 22.53
N ALA A 174 5.47 -5.45 21.45
CA ALA A 174 5.07 -5.88 20.11
C ALA A 174 5.86 -7.09 19.60
N ALA A 175 7.13 -7.22 19.97
CA ALA A 175 7.96 -8.36 19.58
C ALA A 175 7.55 -9.63 20.34
N ALA A 176 7.20 -9.52 21.62
CA ALA A 176 6.65 -10.65 22.38
C ALA A 176 5.30 -11.10 21.82
N LEU A 177 4.46 -10.15 21.39
CA LEU A 177 3.22 -10.46 20.70
C LEU A 177 3.45 -11.18 19.37
N ALA A 178 4.39 -10.70 18.56
CA ALA A 178 4.74 -11.34 17.29
C ALA A 178 5.25 -12.78 17.51
N PHE A 179 6.07 -12.99 18.53
CA PHE A 179 6.52 -14.32 18.91
C PHE A 179 5.35 -15.28 19.22
N ARG A 180 4.47 -14.86 20.12
CA ARG A 180 3.28 -15.62 20.48
C ARG A 180 2.33 -15.85 19.29
N ALA A 181 2.22 -14.86 18.42
CA ALA A 181 1.37 -14.96 17.23
C ALA A 181 1.84 -16.05 16.27
N ILE A 182 3.15 -16.25 16.13
CA ILE A 182 3.70 -17.34 15.32
C ILE A 182 3.37 -18.69 15.96
N ASP A 183 3.54 -18.84 17.27
CA ASP A 183 3.23 -20.10 17.98
C ASP A 183 1.73 -20.44 17.87
N GLU A 184 0.86 -19.45 18.10
CA GLU A 184 -0.59 -19.66 17.98
C GLU A 184 -1.02 -19.94 16.53
N ALA A 185 -0.46 -19.22 15.53
CA ALA A 185 -0.77 -19.45 14.12
C ALA A 185 -0.35 -20.87 13.68
N ARG A 186 0.80 -21.35 14.15
CA ARG A 186 1.25 -22.73 13.90
C ARG A 186 0.36 -23.77 14.57
N ALA A 187 -0.03 -23.53 15.82
CA ALA A 187 -0.95 -24.41 16.54
C ALA A 187 -2.31 -24.53 15.84
N ASP A 188 -2.77 -23.43 15.24
CA ASP A 188 -3.99 -23.36 14.45
C ASP A 188 -3.81 -23.89 13.01
N LYS A 189 -2.60 -24.27 12.61
CA LYS A 189 -2.26 -24.68 11.24
C LYS A 189 -2.64 -23.60 10.21
N ALA A 190 -2.37 -22.34 10.53
CA ALA A 190 -2.60 -21.24 9.63
C ALA A 190 -1.59 -21.26 8.46
N ASP A 191 -2.05 -20.93 7.25
CA ASP A 191 -1.20 -20.76 6.07
C ASP A 191 -0.50 -19.40 6.11
N VAL A 192 -1.18 -18.36 6.66
CA VAL A 192 -0.73 -16.97 6.62
C VAL A 192 -0.90 -16.30 7.97
N LEU A 193 0.16 -15.61 8.42
CA LEU A 193 0.12 -14.70 9.55
C LEU A 193 0.38 -13.27 9.06
N ILE A 194 -0.57 -12.37 9.28
CA ILE A 194 -0.42 -10.94 8.96
C ILE A 194 -0.18 -10.16 10.25
N ILE A 195 0.96 -9.49 10.36
CA ILE A 195 1.35 -8.70 11.53
C ILE A 195 1.16 -7.22 11.21
N ASP A 196 0.18 -6.56 11.86
CA ASP A 196 -0.08 -5.12 11.76
C ASP A 196 0.74 -4.36 12.81
N THR A 197 1.73 -3.56 12.38
CA THR A 197 2.67 -2.87 13.27
C THR A 197 2.30 -1.42 13.54
N ALA A 198 2.90 -0.83 14.56
CA ALA A 198 2.83 0.60 14.83
C ALA A 198 3.37 1.44 13.66
N GLY A 199 2.94 2.71 13.57
CA GLY A 199 3.35 3.62 12.49
C GLY A 199 3.76 5.00 12.98
N ARG A 200 4.38 5.12 14.16
CA ARG A 200 4.69 6.40 14.80
C ARG A 200 5.80 7.14 14.06
N LEU A 201 5.45 8.30 13.47
CA LEU A 201 6.42 9.19 12.80
C LEU A 201 7.23 10.05 13.76
N GLN A 202 6.61 10.42 14.91
CA GLN A 202 7.17 11.39 15.85
C GLN A 202 8.39 10.85 16.61
N ASN A 203 8.51 9.53 16.77
CA ASN A 203 9.68 8.89 17.40
C ASN A 203 10.23 7.78 16.51
N ARG A 204 10.97 8.21 15.49
CA ARG A 204 11.43 7.34 14.38
C ARG A 204 12.45 6.30 14.82
N ALA A 205 13.38 6.68 15.70
CA ALA A 205 14.42 5.76 16.17
C ALA A 205 13.79 4.60 16.95
N GLU A 206 12.89 4.88 17.89
CA GLU A 206 12.19 3.85 18.65
C GLU A 206 11.33 2.94 17.76
N LEU A 207 10.66 3.50 16.75
CA LEU A 207 9.88 2.70 15.81
C LEU A 207 10.77 1.73 15.02
N MET A 208 11.94 2.20 14.55
CA MET A 208 12.88 1.35 13.80
C MET A 208 13.50 0.28 14.69
N GLU A 209 13.81 0.60 15.94
CA GLU A 209 14.28 -0.38 16.93
C GLU A 209 13.20 -1.43 17.23
N GLU A 210 11.94 -1.01 17.37
CA GLU A 210 10.79 -1.91 17.58
C GLU A 210 10.61 -2.85 16.38
N LEU A 211 10.62 -2.33 15.15
CA LEU A 211 10.52 -3.14 13.93
C LEU A 211 11.69 -4.13 13.81
N ALA A 212 12.92 -3.66 14.04
CA ALA A 212 14.10 -4.52 14.03
C ALA A 212 14.01 -5.63 15.11
N LYS A 213 13.45 -5.32 16.28
CA LYS A 213 13.21 -6.29 17.35
C LYS A 213 12.17 -7.33 16.93
N ILE A 214 11.05 -6.89 16.32
CA ILE A 214 10.00 -7.78 15.80
C ILE A 214 10.60 -8.75 14.78
N ILE A 215 11.35 -8.25 13.78
CA ILE A 215 11.96 -9.08 12.74
C ILE A 215 12.96 -10.08 13.33
N ARG A 216 13.79 -9.62 14.27
CA ARG A 216 14.76 -10.50 14.95
C ARG A 216 14.07 -11.65 15.67
N VAL A 217 12.93 -11.38 16.30
CA VAL A 217 12.14 -12.37 17.01
C VAL A 217 11.47 -13.34 16.04
N ILE A 218 10.91 -12.83 14.93
CA ILE A 218 10.33 -13.65 13.87
C ILE A 218 11.39 -14.62 13.30
N LYS A 219 12.57 -14.11 12.94
CA LYS A 219 13.69 -14.91 12.39
C LYS A 219 14.22 -15.97 13.35
N LYS A 220 14.08 -15.79 14.65
CA LYS A 220 14.46 -16.84 15.63
C LYS A 220 13.55 -18.06 15.54
N GLN A 221 12.28 -17.90 15.18
CA GLN A 221 11.33 -18.99 15.04
C GLN A 221 11.27 -19.55 13.62
N ILE A 222 11.35 -18.64 12.62
CA ILE A 222 11.30 -18.98 11.20
C ILE A 222 12.42 -18.16 10.53
N PRO A 223 13.59 -18.76 10.25
CA PRO A 223 14.76 -18.03 9.71
C PRO A 223 14.47 -17.26 8.42
N GLU A 224 13.59 -17.78 7.56
CA GLU A 224 13.20 -17.18 6.28
C GLU A 224 12.09 -16.12 6.39
N ALA A 225 11.48 -15.97 7.59
CA ALA A 225 10.41 -14.99 7.80
C ALA A 225 10.97 -13.63 8.31
N PRO A 226 10.22 -12.53 8.10
CA PRO A 226 8.99 -12.47 7.30
C PRO A 226 9.30 -12.68 5.81
N GLN A 227 8.50 -13.47 5.12
CA GLN A 227 8.66 -13.70 3.68
C GLN A 227 8.31 -12.45 2.88
N ASP A 228 7.36 -11.65 3.41
CA ASP A 228 7.01 -10.36 2.84
C ASP A 228 6.98 -9.26 3.92
N SER A 229 7.66 -8.16 3.64
CA SER A 229 7.54 -6.91 4.39
C SER A 229 6.89 -5.86 3.48
N LEU A 230 5.61 -5.55 3.73
CA LEU A 230 4.84 -4.66 2.90
C LEU A 230 4.78 -3.26 3.51
N ILE A 231 5.34 -2.29 2.82
CA ILE A 231 5.14 -0.89 3.18
C ILE A 231 3.81 -0.38 2.62
N VAL A 232 2.94 0.11 3.51
CA VAL A 232 1.66 0.71 3.12
C VAL A 232 1.83 2.22 3.05
N LEU A 233 1.70 2.77 1.85
CA LEU A 233 1.81 4.20 1.58
C LEU A 233 0.44 4.80 1.29
N ASP A 234 0.25 6.04 1.71
CA ASP A 234 -0.90 6.85 1.30
C ASP A 234 -0.58 7.51 -0.05
N GLY A 235 -1.31 7.16 -1.09
CA GLY A 235 -1.11 7.71 -2.43
C GLY A 235 -1.37 9.22 -2.54
N THR A 236 -1.90 9.87 -1.49
CA THR A 236 -2.14 11.33 -1.47
C THR A 236 -0.95 12.15 -0.98
N VAL A 237 0.11 11.50 -0.50
CA VAL A 237 1.31 12.19 0.05
C VAL A 237 2.40 12.47 -0.98
N GLY A 238 2.20 12.07 -2.25
CA GLY A 238 3.10 12.34 -3.37
C GLY A 238 4.54 11.94 -3.08
N GLN A 239 5.50 12.79 -3.43
CA GLN A 239 6.94 12.55 -3.26
C GLN A 239 7.38 12.36 -1.81
N ASN A 240 6.60 12.81 -0.83
CA ASN A 240 6.88 12.54 0.58
C ASN A 240 6.86 11.03 0.92
N ALA A 241 6.21 10.20 0.09
CA ALA A 241 6.22 8.75 0.22
C ALA A 241 7.65 8.17 0.06
N ILE A 242 8.47 8.74 -0.83
CA ILE A 242 9.86 8.32 -1.07
C ILE A 242 10.66 8.39 0.24
N ALA A 243 10.52 9.50 0.98
CA ALA A 243 11.18 9.66 2.28
C ALA A 243 10.73 8.65 3.35
N GLN A 244 9.57 8.00 3.16
CA GLN A 244 9.13 6.90 4.02
C GLN A 244 9.78 5.58 3.63
N ILE A 245 10.06 5.35 2.35
CA ILE A 245 10.72 4.15 1.84
C ILE A 245 12.19 4.17 2.26
N ASP A 246 12.95 5.22 1.95
CA ASP A 246 14.39 5.34 2.24
C ASP A 246 14.74 5.12 3.72
N ARG A 247 13.80 5.45 4.61
CA ARG A 247 13.99 5.35 6.05
C ARG A 247 13.60 4.00 6.64
N LYS A 248 12.90 3.17 5.88
CA LYS A 248 12.44 1.83 6.30
C LYS A 248 13.14 0.70 5.55
N SER A 249 14.01 1.02 4.60
CA SER A 249 14.85 0.06 3.87
C SER A 249 15.96 -0.59 4.71
N VAL A 250 15.97 -0.34 6.02
CA VAL A 250 16.86 -1.01 6.99
C VAL A 250 16.22 -2.29 7.58
N VAL A 251 15.04 -2.66 7.08
CA VAL A 251 14.27 -3.81 7.55
C VAL A 251 14.37 -4.96 6.56
#